data_46696f340a1fa523c50c2f6e5200b848
#
_entry.id   46696f340a1fa523c50c2f6e5200b848
#
_cell.length_a   1.000
_cell.length_b   1.000
_cell.length_c   1.000
_cell.angle_alpha   90.00
_cell.angle_beta   90.00
_cell.angle_gamma   90.00
#
_symmetry.space_group_name_H-M   'P 1'
#
loop_
_entity.id
_entity.type
_entity.pdbx_description
1 polymer ?
#
loop_
_entity_poly.entity_id
_entity_poly.type
_entity_poly.pdbx_seq_one_letter_code
_entity_poly.pdbx_strand_id
1 'polypeptide(L)'
;MEQLHFRTDRVAPAQRFESWRETLFDTYYRLDCHADDGRRPSAPFRGVLESRVNGGVRCSRIASSPNRVVRTRGQVRGGDADELGLLVIAGGTLTVDHCGRHALLQPGDLLVFDNARDYVFDLRSDYDLLCFQLPRELLPQRGAPFERHLGARLPCRSAGAGVLRAYASTLAQRLDEIAEPRAVDFLRQLGELLKLACGGSDTSPDAEVAAQAGAPSAALWRERSWIDAHLASPDVCPELIARSNAMSVRALHQLFHAQGTSVMQAVREARLARCHEQLLARGATGMTVEQVAFAAGFRDPSHFRRAYRARYGVAPSKQ
;
A
#
# COMPACT_ATOMS: atom_id res chain seq x y z
N MET A 1 -28.57 7.42 5.96
CA MET A 1 -27.32 6.80 6.42
C MET A 1 -27.16 5.47 5.70
N GLU A 2 -26.09 5.30 4.94
CA GLU A 2 -25.76 4.06 4.22
C GLU A 2 -24.77 3.26 5.06
N GLN A 3 -25.01 1.95 5.21
CA GLN A 3 -24.13 1.05 5.98
C GLN A 3 -23.79 -0.16 5.13
N LEU A 4 -22.50 -0.53 5.12
CA LEU A 4 -22.00 -1.76 4.52
C LEU A 4 -21.28 -2.56 5.62
N HIS A 5 -21.65 -3.82 5.77
CA HIS A 5 -20.97 -4.76 6.64
C HIS A 5 -20.63 -6.02 5.85
N PHE A 6 -19.37 -6.18 5.49
CA PHE A 6 -18.85 -7.31 4.74
C PHE A 6 -17.84 -8.11 5.55
N ARG A 7 -17.96 -9.44 5.50
CA ARG A 7 -17.04 -10.37 6.18
C ARG A 7 -16.78 -11.57 5.28
N THR A 8 -15.52 -11.87 5.07
CA THR A 8 -15.11 -12.99 4.21
C THR A 8 -15.37 -14.36 4.84
N ASP A 9 -15.59 -14.48 6.16
CA ASP A 9 -15.94 -15.74 6.81
C ASP A 9 -17.32 -16.30 6.37
N ARG A 10 -18.17 -15.44 5.79
CA ARG A 10 -19.46 -15.80 5.19
C ARG A 10 -19.33 -16.28 3.74
N VAL A 11 -18.12 -16.31 3.19
CA VAL A 11 -17.81 -16.69 1.81
C VAL A 11 -16.97 -17.97 1.81
N ALA A 12 -17.17 -18.83 0.80
CA ALA A 12 -16.37 -20.04 0.65
C ALA A 12 -14.86 -19.72 0.62
N PRO A 13 -14.00 -20.49 1.29
CA PRO A 13 -12.57 -20.17 1.47
C PRO A 13 -11.84 -19.82 0.17
N ALA A 14 -12.13 -20.52 -0.92
CA ALA A 14 -11.50 -20.29 -2.23
C ALA A 14 -11.88 -18.96 -2.89
N GLN A 15 -13.03 -18.37 -2.52
CA GLN A 15 -13.56 -17.13 -3.10
C GLN A 15 -13.33 -15.90 -2.22
N ARG A 16 -12.81 -16.07 -1.00
CA ARG A 16 -12.71 -14.99 -0.01
C ARG A 16 -11.92 -13.78 -0.49
N PHE A 17 -10.76 -14.02 -1.11
CA PHE A 17 -9.92 -12.92 -1.58
C PHE A 17 -10.57 -12.18 -2.75
N GLU A 18 -11.16 -12.90 -3.69
CA GLU A 18 -11.84 -12.28 -4.85
C GLU A 18 -13.03 -11.43 -4.39
N SER A 19 -13.89 -11.98 -3.52
CA SER A 19 -15.01 -11.21 -2.96
C SER A 19 -14.53 -10.00 -2.14
N TRP A 20 -13.39 -10.09 -1.46
CA TRP A 20 -12.76 -8.95 -0.79
C TRP A 20 -12.33 -7.87 -1.78
N ARG A 21 -11.65 -8.28 -2.85
CA ARG A 21 -11.19 -7.39 -3.93
C ARG A 21 -12.34 -6.64 -4.58
N GLU A 22 -13.41 -7.36 -4.94
CA GLU A 22 -14.63 -6.77 -5.51
C GLU A 22 -15.27 -5.78 -4.53
N THR A 23 -15.41 -6.15 -3.26
CA THR A 23 -15.99 -5.27 -2.24
C THR A 23 -15.18 -3.98 -2.06
N LEU A 24 -13.85 -4.06 -2.04
CA LEU A 24 -13.01 -2.87 -1.98
C LEU A 24 -13.12 -2.01 -3.24
N PHE A 25 -13.15 -2.65 -4.42
CA PHE A 25 -13.30 -1.97 -5.71
C PHE A 25 -14.62 -1.17 -5.78
N ASP A 26 -15.72 -1.74 -5.32
CA ASP A 26 -17.03 -1.09 -5.31
C ASP A 26 -17.14 0.00 -4.24
N THR A 27 -16.42 -0.16 -3.11
CA THR A 27 -16.49 0.78 -2.00
C THR A 27 -15.57 1.99 -2.19
N TYR A 28 -14.39 1.81 -2.83
CA TYR A 28 -13.31 2.80 -2.88
C TYR A 28 -12.80 3.08 -4.30
N TYR A 29 -13.46 3.94 -5.06
CA TYR A 29 -12.95 4.54 -6.31
C TYR A 29 -12.21 3.58 -7.25
N ARG A 30 -12.70 2.34 -7.40
CA ARG A 30 -12.14 1.34 -8.33
C ARG A 30 -10.65 1.06 -8.12
N LEU A 31 -10.20 1.04 -6.86
CA LEU A 31 -8.83 0.63 -6.56
C LEU A 31 -8.63 -0.88 -6.80
N ASP A 32 -7.39 -1.28 -7.09
CA ASP A 32 -7.01 -2.69 -7.18
C ASP A 32 -6.49 -3.21 -5.84
N CYS A 33 -6.83 -4.47 -5.55
CA CYS A 33 -6.31 -5.20 -4.41
C CYS A 33 -5.65 -6.48 -4.90
N HIS A 34 -4.40 -6.72 -4.46
CA HIS A 34 -3.60 -7.89 -4.81
C HIS A 34 -3.31 -8.70 -3.56
N ALA A 35 -3.38 -10.04 -3.66
CA ALA A 35 -2.89 -10.89 -2.59
C ALA A 35 -1.39 -10.67 -2.40
N ASP A 36 -0.88 -10.89 -1.19
CA ASP A 36 0.56 -10.89 -0.94
C ASP A 36 1.19 -12.05 -1.72
N ASP A 37 1.92 -11.73 -2.79
CA ASP A 37 2.48 -12.68 -3.77
C ASP A 37 3.62 -13.55 -3.20
N GLY A 38 3.96 -13.41 -1.92
CA GLY A 38 5.13 -14.04 -1.31
C GLY A 38 4.85 -15.25 -0.43
N ARG A 39 3.60 -15.53 -0.08
CA ARG A 39 3.28 -16.66 0.80
C ARG A 39 1.95 -17.27 0.40
N ARG A 40 1.91 -18.59 0.17
CA ARG A 40 0.65 -19.32 0.30
C ARG A 40 0.16 -19.06 1.72
N PRO A 41 -1.00 -18.42 1.92
CA PRO A 41 -1.51 -18.23 3.26
C PRO A 41 -1.70 -19.61 3.88
N SER A 42 -1.11 -19.83 5.05
CA SER A 42 -1.31 -21.05 5.85
C SER A 42 -2.77 -21.20 6.32
N ALA A 43 -3.56 -20.13 6.15
CA ALA A 43 -4.99 -20.06 6.47
C ALA A 43 -5.75 -19.34 5.35
N PRO A 44 -7.05 -19.61 5.18
CA PRO A 44 -7.89 -18.85 4.24
C PRO A 44 -7.87 -17.36 4.54
N PHE A 45 -7.94 -16.54 3.48
CA PHE A 45 -7.99 -15.08 3.60
C PHE A 45 -9.13 -14.63 4.53
N ARG A 46 -8.84 -13.65 5.37
CA ARG A 46 -9.80 -13.02 6.29
C ARG A 46 -9.88 -11.54 6.00
N GLY A 47 -11.10 -11.02 5.92
CA GLY A 47 -11.35 -9.60 5.76
C GLY A 47 -12.68 -9.22 6.40
N VAL A 48 -12.69 -8.04 7.03
CA VAL A 48 -13.86 -7.39 7.61
C VAL A 48 -13.84 -5.94 7.15
N LEU A 49 -14.92 -5.51 6.51
CA LEU A 49 -15.15 -4.11 6.12
C LEU A 49 -16.47 -3.66 6.75
N GLU A 50 -16.39 -2.73 7.66
CA GLU A 50 -17.53 -2.04 8.26
C GLU A 50 -17.47 -0.58 7.80
N SER A 51 -18.35 -0.19 6.89
CA SER A 51 -18.36 1.15 6.29
C SER A 51 -19.69 1.84 6.54
N ARG A 52 -19.63 3.12 6.85
CA ARG A 52 -20.78 3.99 7.13
C ARG A 52 -20.60 5.30 6.42
N VAL A 53 -21.70 5.81 5.86
CA VAL A 53 -21.74 7.14 5.24
C VAL A 53 -22.71 7.99 6.04
N ASN A 54 -22.25 9.12 6.57
CA ASN A 54 -23.05 10.09 7.28
C ASN A 54 -22.53 11.50 6.95
N GLY A 55 -23.41 12.43 6.62
CA GLY A 55 -23.04 13.79 6.23
C GLY A 55 -22.10 13.87 5.02
N GLY A 56 -22.23 12.94 4.07
CA GLY A 56 -21.38 12.88 2.88
C GLY A 56 -19.99 12.31 3.12
N VAL A 57 -19.63 11.96 4.35
CA VAL A 57 -18.33 11.37 4.69
C VAL A 57 -18.45 9.86 4.92
N ARG A 58 -17.58 9.11 4.30
CA ARG A 58 -17.43 7.69 4.55
C ARG A 58 -16.42 7.45 5.67
N CYS A 59 -16.84 6.73 6.70
CA CYS A 59 -15.97 6.20 7.74
C CYS A 59 -16.01 4.67 7.69
N SER A 60 -14.85 4.04 7.59
CA SER A 60 -14.76 2.58 7.52
C SER A 60 -13.73 2.05 8.51
N ARG A 61 -14.05 0.92 9.15
CA ARG A 61 -13.07 0.04 9.76
C ARG A 61 -12.73 -1.07 8.79
N ILE A 62 -11.46 -1.28 8.55
CA ILE A 62 -10.92 -2.26 7.61
C ILE A 62 -9.92 -3.14 8.34
N ALA A 63 -10.24 -4.42 8.53
CA ALA A 63 -9.34 -5.38 9.11
C ALA A 63 -9.19 -6.57 8.17
N SER A 64 -7.95 -7.00 7.89
CA SER A 64 -7.74 -8.06 6.90
C SER A 64 -6.39 -8.77 7.06
N SER A 65 -6.30 -9.94 6.45
CA SER A 65 -5.03 -10.62 6.14
C SER A 65 -4.17 -9.77 5.21
N PRO A 66 -2.85 -10.03 5.11
CA PRO A 66 -1.95 -9.30 4.25
C PRO A 66 -2.45 -9.16 2.83
N ASN A 67 -2.35 -7.97 2.28
CA ASN A 67 -2.66 -7.66 0.88
C ASN A 67 -2.02 -6.34 0.47
N ARG A 68 -2.08 -6.04 -0.83
CA ARG A 68 -1.57 -4.80 -1.40
C ARG A 68 -2.69 -4.07 -2.11
N VAL A 69 -2.90 -2.82 -1.76
CA VAL A 69 -3.90 -1.94 -2.36
C VAL A 69 -3.19 -0.95 -3.28
N VAL A 70 -3.66 -0.85 -4.51
CA VAL A 70 -3.06 0.01 -5.54
C VAL A 70 -4.13 0.88 -6.17
N ARG A 71 -3.88 2.18 -6.24
CA ARG A 71 -4.61 3.11 -7.07
C ARG A 71 -3.69 3.64 -8.14
N THR A 72 -3.95 3.29 -9.39
CA THR A 72 -3.11 3.65 -10.54
C THR A 72 -3.51 5.01 -11.11
N ARG A 73 -2.61 5.65 -11.86
CA ARG A 73 -2.91 6.88 -12.62
C ARG A 73 -4.06 6.71 -13.61
N GLY A 74 -4.26 5.50 -14.15
CA GLY A 74 -5.37 5.18 -15.04
C GLY A 74 -6.72 5.28 -14.32
N GLN A 75 -6.80 4.73 -13.11
CA GLN A 75 -7.99 4.78 -12.26
C GLN A 75 -8.30 6.19 -11.75
N VAL A 76 -7.27 7.00 -11.47
CA VAL A 76 -7.43 8.42 -11.09
C VAL A 76 -8.10 9.23 -12.20
N ARG A 77 -7.69 9.03 -13.47
CA ARG A 77 -8.25 9.77 -14.63
C ARG A 77 -9.72 9.42 -14.93
N GLY A 78 -10.19 8.28 -14.47
CA GLY A 78 -11.55 7.81 -14.70
C GLY A 78 -12.54 8.09 -13.56
N GLY A 79 -12.16 8.84 -12.53
CA GLY A 79 -12.99 9.06 -11.34
C GLY A 79 -12.93 10.49 -10.79
N ASP A 80 -14.09 10.98 -10.32
CA ASP A 80 -14.26 12.30 -9.70
C ASP A 80 -13.94 12.30 -8.19
N ALA A 81 -12.87 11.63 -7.78
CA ALA A 81 -12.49 11.54 -6.38
C ALA A 81 -11.86 12.85 -5.89
N ASP A 82 -12.68 13.86 -5.55
CA ASP A 82 -12.21 15.09 -4.90
C ASP A 82 -12.26 14.97 -3.37
N GLU A 83 -11.59 13.94 -2.85
CA GLU A 83 -11.57 13.62 -1.43
C GLU A 83 -10.16 13.35 -0.93
N LEU A 84 -9.91 13.69 0.32
CA LEU A 84 -8.76 13.21 1.06
C LEU A 84 -9.13 11.99 1.91
N GLY A 85 -8.20 11.05 1.99
CA GLY A 85 -8.26 9.95 2.94
C GLY A 85 -7.46 10.29 4.20
N LEU A 86 -8.03 9.96 5.37
CA LEU A 86 -7.32 9.91 6.64
C LEU A 86 -7.34 8.48 7.15
N LEU A 87 -6.16 7.85 7.25
CA LEU A 87 -6.00 6.55 7.90
C LEU A 87 -5.54 6.71 9.33
N VAL A 88 -6.10 5.89 10.22
CA VAL A 88 -5.63 5.67 11.59
C VAL A 88 -5.26 4.21 11.71
N ILE A 89 -4.00 3.90 11.97
CA ILE A 89 -3.52 2.53 12.11
C ILE A 89 -3.83 2.04 13.52
N ALA A 90 -4.74 1.08 13.67
CA ALA A 90 -5.09 0.47 14.94
C ALA A 90 -4.26 -0.79 15.21
N GLY A 91 -3.90 -1.56 14.18
CA GLY A 91 -3.10 -2.77 14.27
C GLY A 91 -2.36 -3.08 12.98
N GLY A 92 -1.28 -3.86 13.07
CA GLY A 92 -0.44 -4.21 11.93
C GLY A 92 0.50 -3.08 11.50
N THR A 93 1.08 -3.23 10.32
CA THR A 93 1.98 -2.22 9.72
C THR A 93 1.56 -1.94 8.27
N LEU A 94 1.67 -0.70 7.87
CA LEU A 94 1.38 -0.23 6.52
C LEU A 94 2.61 0.47 5.95
N THR A 95 3.08 0.01 4.80
CA THR A 95 4.00 0.77 3.98
C THR A 95 3.21 1.52 2.91
N VAL A 96 3.43 2.83 2.79
CA VAL A 96 2.75 3.68 1.82
C VAL A 96 3.74 4.28 0.84
N ASP A 97 3.35 4.32 -0.45
CA ASP A 97 4.00 5.14 -1.48
C ASP A 97 2.93 6.08 -2.04
N HIS A 98 3.09 7.39 -1.82
CA HIS A 98 2.14 8.42 -2.22
C HIS A 98 2.81 9.79 -2.32
N CYS A 99 2.49 10.56 -3.36
CA CYS A 99 3.02 11.92 -3.58
C CYS A 99 4.56 11.99 -3.55
N GLY A 100 5.24 10.94 -4.03
CA GLY A 100 6.70 10.85 -4.04
C GLY A 100 7.32 10.58 -2.67
N ARG A 101 6.53 10.24 -1.67
CA ARG A 101 6.97 9.87 -0.33
C ARG A 101 6.76 8.39 -0.09
N HIS A 102 7.65 7.83 0.70
CA HIS A 102 7.55 6.47 1.20
C HIS A 102 7.61 6.52 2.73
N ALA A 103 6.63 5.89 3.39
CA ALA A 103 6.56 5.88 4.83
C ALA A 103 6.13 4.50 5.35
N LEU A 104 6.70 4.10 6.50
CA LEU A 104 6.26 2.94 7.28
C LEU A 104 5.45 3.43 8.47
N LEU A 105 4.19 3.04 8.54
CA LEU A 105 3.28 3.35 9.62
C LEU A 105 3.14 2.17 10.57
N GLN A 106 3.03 2.49 11.85
CA GLN A 106 2.86 1.55 12.95
C GLN A 106 1.55 1.85 13.70
N PRO A 107 1.07 0.95 14.58
CA PRO A 107 -0.12 1.21 15.38
C PRO A 107 -0.05 2.55 16.12
N GLY A 108 -1.10 3.34 15.98
CA GLY A 108 -1.23 4.69 16.53
C GLY A 108 -0.86 5.80 15.55
N ASP A 109 -0.15 5.52 14.46
CA ASP A 109 0.19 6.52 13.44
C ASP A 109 -1.03 6.87 12.58
N LEU A 110 -0.96 8.06 11.96
CA LEU A 110 -1.94 8.51 10.99
C LEU A 110 -1.28 8.80 9.65
N LEU A 111 -2.07 8.70 8.59
CA LEU A 111 -1.69 9.03 7.22
C LEU A 111 -2.77 9.88 6.58
N VAL A 112 -2.37 10.95 5.93
CA VAL A 112 -3.23 11.70 4.99
C VAL A 112 -2.82 11.36 3.57
N PHE A 113 -3.79 11.03 2.74
CA PHE A 113 -3.56 10.72 1.33
C PHE A 113 -4.64 11.34 0.44
N ASP A 114 -4.30 11.54 -0.83
CA ASP A 114 -5.15 12.18 -1.82
C ASP A 114 -5.72 11.13 -2.78
N ASN A 115 -7.02 10.94 -2.77
CA ASN A 115 -7.69 10.00 -3.69
C ASN A 115 -7.65 10.45 -5.16
N ALA A 116 -7.35 11.73 -5.41
CA ALA A 116 -7.11 12.27 -6.76
C ALA A 116 -5.69 11.98 -7.30
N ARG A 117 -4.90 11.18 -6.58
CA ARG A 117 -3.51 10.81 -6.96
C ARG A 117 -3.29 9.32 -6.83
N ASP A 118 -2.28 8.82 -7.51
CA ASP A 118 -1.84 7.43 -7.41
C ASP A 118 -1.21 7.13 -6.05
N TYR A 119 -1.44 5.92 -5.54
CA TYR A 119 -0.82 5.42 -4.32
C TYR A 119 -0.70 3.90 -4.31
N VAL A 120 0.19 3.43 -3.46
CA VAL A 120 0.34 2.02 -3.11
C VAL A 120 0.36 1.88 -1.60
N PHE A 121 -0.50 1.00 -1.07
CA PHE A 121 -0.52 0.57 0.32
C PHE A 121 -0.13 -0.89 0.37
N ASP A 122 0.99 -1.19 1.03
CA ASP A 122 1.52 -2.55 1.18
C ASP A 122 1.36 -2.98 2.66
N LEU A 123 0.44 -3.90 2.89
CA LEU A 123 0.05 -4.40 4.20
C LEU A 123 0.54 -5.84 4.34
N ARG A 124 1.73 -6.02 4.92
CA ARG A 124 2.45 -7.31 4.97
C ARG A 124 2.14 -8.16 6.20
N SER A 125 1.29 -7.69 7.09
CA SER A 125 0.79 -8.42 8.26
C SER A 125 -0.71 -8.28 8.35
N ASP A 126 -1.36 -9.09 9.18
CA ASP A 126 -2.75 -8.82 9.57
C ASP A 126 -2.84 -7.38 10.09
N TYR A 127 -3.85 -6.65 9.68
CA TYR A 127 -4.00 -5.24 10.02
C TYR A 127 -5.43 -4.89 10.45
N ASP A 128 -5.54 -3.78 11.17
CA ASP A 128 -6.79 -3.12 11.53
C ASP A 128 -6.58 -1.61 11.42
N LEU A 129 -7.42 -0.92 10.67
CA LEU A 129 -7.33 0.52 10.48
C LEU A 129 -8.71 1.16 10.35
N LEU A 130 -8.78 2.44 10.67
CA LEU A 130 -9.90 3.31 10.33
C LEU A 130 -9.53 4.15 9.11
N CYS A 131 -10.48 4.30 8.19
CA CYS A 131 -10.36 5.12 7.00
C CYS A 131 -11.52 6.12 6.95
N PHE A 132 -11.20 7.41 6.94
CA PHE A 132 -12.15 8.48 6.63
C PHE A 132 -11.90 8.97 5.21
N GLN A 133 -12.96 9.07 4.42
CA GLN A 133 -12.95 9.77 3.13
C GLN A 133 -13.65 11.11 3.33
N LEU A 134 -12.85 12.18 3.24
CA LEU A 134 -13.25 13.54 3.56
C LEU A 134 -13.39 14.35 2.28
N PRO A 135 -14.60 14.73 1.86
CA PRO A 135 -14.79 15.66 0.75
C PRO A 135 -13.96 16.93 0.95
N ARG A 136 -13.30 17.42 -0.08
CA ARG A 136 -12.43 18.60 0.02
C ARG A 136 -13.17 19.86 0.46
N GLU A 137 -14.46 19.95 0.19
CA GLU A 137 -15.33 21.05 0.64
C GLU A 137 -15.47 21.15 2.15
N LEU A 138 -15.29 20.04 2.88
CA LEU A 138 -15.30 19.99 4.34
C LEU A 138 -13.94 20.32 4.96
N LEU A 139 -12.90 20.47 4.15
CA LEU A 139 -11.56 20.71 4.60
C LEU A 139 -11.20 22.20 4.51
N PRO A 140 -10.26 22.69 5.34
CA PRO A 140 -9.72 24.04 5.20
C PRO A 140 -9.19 24.27 3.78
N GLN A 141 -9.23 25.52 3.30
CA GLN A 141 -8.91 25.92 1.94
C GLN A 141 -7.56 25.37 1.43
N ARG A 142 -7.42 25.30 0.08
CA ARG A 142 -6.18 24.89 -0.62
C ARG A 142 -4.96 25.63 -0.06
N GLY A 143 -3.84 24.93 0.07
CA GLY A 143 -2.63 25.44 0.69
C GLY A 143 -2.55 25.21 2.19
N ALA A 144 -3.47 24.45 2.75
CA ALA A 144 -3.44 24.06 4.15
C ALA A 144 -2.18 23.22 4.47
N PRO A 145 -1.68 23.28 5.72
CA PRO A 145 -0.47 22.59 6.14
C PRO A 145 -0.47 21.09 5.82
N PHE A 146 -1.65 20.44 5.82
CA PHE A 146 -1.76 19.00 5.54
C PHE A 146 -1.38 18.61 4.10
N GLU A 147 -1.46 19.50 3.11
CA GLU A 147 -1.02 19.20 1.74
C GLU A 147 0.48 18.83 1.68
N ARG A 148 1.28 19.44 2.54
CA ARG A 148 2.70 19.10 2.69
C ARG A 148 2.93 17.74 3.37
N HIS A 149 1.90 17.19 4.02
CA HIS A 149 1.95 15.91 4.73
C HIS A 149 1.29 14.76 3.98
N LEU A 150 0.82 15.00 2.73
CA LEU A 150 0.29 13.92 1.89
C LEU A 150 1.33 12.82 1.70
N GLY A 151 0.98 11.60 2.05
CA GLY A 151 1.88 10.44 2.01
C GLY A 151 2.95 10.39 3.12
N ALA A 152 2.98 11.37 4.02
CA ALA A 152 3.88 11.37 5.16
C ALA A 152 3.23 10.73 6.38
N ARG A 153 4.03 10.03 7.17
CA ARG A 153 3.63 9.53 8.49
C ARG A 153 3.40 10.71 9.44
N LEU A 154 2.26 10.73 10.11
CA LEU A 154 2.01 11.58 11.28
C LEU A 154 2.16 10.70 12.53
N PRO A 155 3.27 10.82 13.28
CA PRO A 155 3.58 9.89 14.35
C PRO A 155 2.67 10.10 15.55
N CYS A 156 2.24 9.02 16.18
CA CYS A 156 1.35 9.04 17.34
C CYS A 156 1.92 9.81 18.56
N ARG A 157 3.23 10.05 18.58
CA ARG A 157 3.92 10.76 19.68
C ARG A 157 3.77 12.27 19.62
N SER A 158 3.39 12.86 18.48
CA SER A 158 3.11 14.29 18.43
C SER A 158 1.79 14.57 19.14
N ALA A 159 1.74 15.64 19.93
CA ALA A 159 0.54 16.01 20.69
C ALA A 159 -0.67 16.23 19.76
N GLY A 160 -0.47 16.93 18.64
CA GLY A 160 -1.51 17.18 17.64
C GLY A 160 -2.05 15.90 16.99
N ALA A 161 -1.16 14.99 16.58
CA ALA A 161 -1.56 13.69 16.01
C ALA A 161 -2.27 12.83 17.07
N GLY A 162 -1.84 12.86 18.32
CA GLY A 162 -2.51 12.17 19.43
C GLY A 162 -3.95 12.64 19.64
N VAL A 163 -4.19 13.94 19.64
CA VAL A 163 -5.54 14.53 19.74
C VAL A 163 -6.39 14.16 18.52
N LEU A 164 -5.84 14.33 17.31
CA LEU A 164 -6.53 13.97 16.07
C LEU A 164 -6.93 12.49 16.06
N ARG A 165 -6.04 11.59 16.46
CA ARG A 165 -6.30 10.15 16.55
C ARG A 165 -7.42 9.85 17.56
N ALA A 166 -7.35 10.41 18.74
CA ALA A 166 -8.37 10.20 19.77
C ALA A 166 -9.75 10.66 19.29
N TYR A 167 -9.81 11.85 18.68
CA TYR A 167 -11.04 12.38 18.10
C TYR A 167 -11.58 11.50 16.98
N ALA A 168 -10.74 11.14 15.99
CA ALA A 168 -11.13 10.28 14.87
C ALA A 168 -11.64 8.91 15.35
N SER A 169 -10.95 8.29 16.30
CA SER A 169 -11.36 6.98 16.84
C SER A 169 -12.70 7.06 17.58
N THR A 170 -12.92 8.11 18.38
CA THR A 170 -14.17 8.31 19.09
C THR A 170 -15.31 8.63 18.12
N LEU A 171 -15.06 9.48 17.12
CA LEU A 171 -16.05 9.82 16.10
C LEU A 171 -16.47 8.57 15.31
N ALA A 172 -15.53 7.73 14.90
CA ALA A 172 -15.82 6.48 14.21
C ALA A 172 -16.73 5.55 15.02
N GLN A 173 -16.53 5.47 16.34
CA GLN A 173 -17.35 4.63 17.22
C GLN A 173 -18.77 5.17 17.44
N ARG A 174 -18.96 6.49 17.35
CA ARG A 174 -20.19 7.18 17.66
C ARG A 174 -20.94 7.75 16.45
N LEU A 175 -20.42 7.52 15.24
CA LEU A 175 -20.96 8.15 14.03
C LEU A 175 -22.45 7.82 13.79
N ASP A 176 -22.89 6.64 14.19
CA ASP A 176 -24.27 6.19 14.04
C ASP A 176 -25.23 6.87 15.06
N GLU A 177 -24.70 7.36 16.17
CA GLU A 177 -25.47 8.04 17.21
C GLU A 177 -25.68 9.53 16.89
N ILE A 178 -24.96 10.05 15.88
CA ILE A 178 -24.96 11.47 15.52
C ILE A 178 -25.95 11.72 14.38
N ALA A 179 -26.90 12.62 14.59
CA ALA A 179 -27.84 13.06 13.55
C ALA A 179 -27.06 13.71 12.38
N GLU A 180 -27.47 13.44 11.13
CA GLU A 180 -26.77 13.85 9.91
C GLU A 180 -26.35 15.33 9.87
N PRO A 181 -27.17 16.32 10.20
CA PRO A 181 -26.73 17.72 10.20
C PRO A 181 -25.56 17.99 11.15
N ARG A 182 -25.54 17.33 12.32
CA ARG A 182 -24.45 17.46 13.30
C ARG A 182 -23.21 16.67 12.91
N ALA A 183 -23.37 15.58 12.16
CA ALA A 183 -22.24 14.80 11.68
C ALA A 183 -21.30 15.65 10.81
N VAL A 184 -21.84 16.51 9.95
CA VAL A 184 -21.08 17.45 9.12
C VAL A 184 -20.22 18.37 9.97
N ASP A 185 -20.74 18.87 11.10
CA ASP A 185 -19.97 19.76 11.99
C ASP A 185 -18.83 19.01 12.67
N PHE A 186 -19.06 17.77 13.16
CA PHE A 186 -17.99 16.94 13.72
C PHE A 186 -16.91 16.60 12.68
N LEU A 187 -17.33 16.34 11.44
CA LEU A 187 -16.40 16.04 10.35
C LEU A 187 -15.59 17.26 9.91
N ARG A 188 -16.19 18.45 9.96
CA ARG A 188 -15.47 19.72 9.76
C ARG A 188 -14.45 19.96 10.87
N GLN A 189 -14.78 19.65 12.14
CA GLN A 189 -13.83 19.70 13.23
C GLN A 189 -12.67 18.71 13.06
N LEU A 190 -12.92 17.51 12.50
CA LEU A 190 -11.85 16.57 12.15
C LEU A 190 -10.86 17.19 11.15
N GLY A 191 -11.34 17.93 10.15
CA GLY A 191 -10.52 18.68 9.19
C GLY A 191 -9.69 19.80 9.85
N GLU A 192 -10.25 20.54 10.79
CA GLU A 192 -9.50 21.57 11.55
C GLU A 192 -8.44 20.94 12.46
N LEU A 193 -8.76 19.84 13.15
CA LEU A 193 -7.78 19.10 13.95
C LEU A 193 -6.64 18.53 13.08
N LEU A 194 -6.96 18.07 11.87
CA LEU A 194 -5.94 17.63 10.91
C LEU A 194 -4.99 18.77 10.53
N LYS A 195 -5.54 19.96 10.26
CA LYS A 195 -4.75 21.17 10.00
C LYS A 195 -3.83 21.53 11.16
N LEU A 196 -4.33 21.45 12.39
CA LEU A 196 -3.53 21.72 13.59
C LEU A 196 -2.44 20.64 13.79
N ALA A 197 -2.76 19.37 13.59
CA ALA A 197 -1.79 18.28 13.69
C ALA A 197 -0.64 18.40 12.68
N CYS A 198 -0.93 18.94 11.48
CA CYS A 198 0.05 19.20 10.44
C CYS A 198 0.74 20.55 10.55
N GLY A 199 0.19 21.50 11.29
CA GLY A 199 0.68 22.89 11.39
C GLY A 199 1.69 23.15 12.50
N GLY A 200 1.90 22.19 13.41
CA GLY A 200 2.90 22.30 14.46
C GLY A 200 4.31 22.30 13.89
N SER A 201 5.09 23.33 14.28
CA SER A 201 6.44 23.59 13.73
C SER A 201 7.53 22.63 14.22
N ASP A 202 7.20 21.58 14.97
CA ASP A 202 8.22 20.78 15.66
C ASP A 202 8.81 19.60 14.86
N THR A 203 8.26 19.27 13.69
CA THR A 203 8.90 18.28 12.81
C THR A 203 8.56 18.59 11.36
N SER A 204 9.56 19.05 10.61
CA SER A 204 9.51 18.96 9.14
C SER A 204 9.34 17.49 8.77
N PRO A 205 8.38 17.10 7.90
CA PRO A 205 8.27 15.73 7.40
C PRO A 205 9.61 15.20 6.85
N ASP A 206 10.45 16.10 6.36
CA ASP A 206 11.77 15.79 5.82
C ASP A 206 12.84 15.51 6.90
N ALA A 207 12.68 16.02 8.13
CA ALA A 207 13.58 15.73 9.24
C ALA A 207 13.36 14.31 9.82
N GLU A 208 12.12 13.80 9.81
CA GLU A 208 11.83 12.41 10.21
C GLU A 208 12.25 11.38 9.15
N VAL A 209 12.19 11.75 7.87
CA VAL A 209 12.74 10.93 6.77
C VAL A 209 14.25 10.78 6.92
N ALA A 210 14.95 11.81 7.36
CA ALA A 210 16.40 11.77 7.63
C ALA A 210 16.75 10.93 8.89
N ALA A 211 15.89 10.90 9.91
CA ALA A 211 16.09 10.09 11.13
C ALA A 211 15.82 8.59 10.91
N GLN A 212 15.08 8.22 9.86
CA GLN A 212 14.84 6.83 9.45
C GLN A 212 15.89 6.32 8.42
N ALA A 213 17.07 6.90 8.37
CA ALA A 213 18.15 6.59 7.42
C ALA A 213 18.70 5.14 7.47
N GLY A 214 17.99 4.21 8.13
CA GLY A 214 18.18 2.76 8.02
C GLY A 214 17.15 2.04 7.15
N ALA A 215 16.06 2.71 6.73
CA ALA A 215 15.10 2.14 5.79
C ALA A 215 15.51 2.44 4.34
N PRO A 216 15.28 1.52 3.38
CA PRO A 216 15.51 1.80 1.96
C PRO A 216 14.83 3.11 1.56
N SER A 217 15.52 3.98 0.81
CA SER A 217 14.94 5.25 0.37
C SER A 217 13.62 5.01 -0.39
N ALA A 218 12.68 5.96 -0.29
CA ALA A 218 11.39 5.89 -1.00
C ALA A 218 11.57 5.63 -2.51
N ALA A 219 12.65 6.18 -3.08
CA ALA A 219 13.02 5.93 -4.46
C ALA A 219 13.34 4.44 -4.68
N LEU A 220 14.22 3.83 -3.87
CA LEU A 220 14.59 2.41 -4.00
C LEU A 220 13.38 1.48 -3.91
N TRP A 221 12.42 1.83 -3.08
CA TRP A 221 11.20 1.04 -2.91
C TRP A 221 10.29 1.11 -4.15
N ARG A 222 10.15 2.30 -4.76
CA ARG A 222 9.39 2.45 -6.02
C ARG A 222 9.99 1.64 -7.16
N GLU A 223 11.32 1.67 -7.31
CA GLU A 223 12.00 0.89 -8.34
C GLU A 223 11.86 -0.62 -8.10
N ARG A 224 11.95 -1.07 -6.84
CA ARG A 224 11.71 -2.49 -6.50
C ARG A 224 10.26 -2.89 -6.78
N SER A 225 9.28 -2.08 -6.38
CA SER A 225 7.86 -2.35 -6.67
C SER A 225 7.56 -2.38 -8.16
N TRP A 226 8.18 -1.46 -8.93
CA TRP A 226 8.05 -1.48 -10.38
C TRP A 226 8.69 -2.74 -10.98
N ILE A 227 9.87 -3.14 -10.51
CA ILE A 227 10.56 -4.38 -10.91
C ILE A 227 9.65 -5.58 -10.64
N ASP A 228 9.09 -5.70 -9.44
CA ASP A 228 8.22 -6.83 -9.05
C ASP A 228 6.98 -6.94 -9.94
N ALA A 229 6.36 -5.81 -10.28
CA ALA A 229 5.21 -5.76 -11.18
C ALA A 229 5.56 -6.15 -12.65
N HIS A 230 6.83 -6.03 -13.05
CA HIS A 230 7.26 -6.25 -14.43
C HIS A 230 8.24 -7.43 -14.60
N LEU A 231 8.42 -8.27 -13.57
CA LEU A 231 9.38 -9.39 -13.58
C LEU A 231 9.19 -10.35 -14.74
N ALA A 232 7.94 -10.58 -15.16
CA ALA A 232 7.61 -11.46 -16.28
C ALA A 232 8.12 -10.96 -17.64
N SER A 233 8.35 -9.65 -17.78
CA SER A 233 8.88 -9.08 -19.02
C SER A 233 10.39 -9.38 -19.14
N PRO A 234 10.84 -10.04 -20.22
CA PRO A 234 12.26 -10.30 -20.44
C PRO A 234 13.05 -9.02 -20.79
N ASP A 235 12.35 -7.90 -21.11
CA ASP A 235 12.94 -6.64 -21.58
C ASP A 235 13.24 -5.66 -20.45
N VAL A 236 13.03 -6.06 -19.19
CA VAL A 236 13.39 -5.23 -18.02
C VAL A 236 14.88 -4.91 -18.04
N CYS A 237 15.20 -3.62 -18.18
CA CYS A 237 16.55 -3.07 -18.20
C CYS A 237 16.60 -1.76 -17.40
N PRO A 238 17.80 -1.28 -16.98
CA PRO A 238 17.93 -0.05 -16.19
C PRO A 238 17.29 1.18 -16.86
N GLU A 239 17.37 1.28 -18.19
CA GLU A 239 16.80 2.38 -18.96
C GLU A 239 15.27 2.43 -18.86
N LEU A 240 14.64 1.25 -18.95
CA LEU A 240 13.18 1.12 -18.83
C LEU A 240 12.72 1.45 -17.41
N ILE A 241 13.40 0.92 -16.39
CA ILE A 241 13.12 1.19 -14.99
C ILE A 241 13.25 2.69 -14.69
N ALA A 242 14.36 3.32 -15.09
CA ALA A 242 14.65 4.73 -14.87
C ALA A 242 13.58 5.63 -15.52
N ARG A 243 13.24 5.35 -16.79
CA ARG A 243 12.21 6.10 -17.53
C ARG A 243 10.83 6.00 -16.90
N SER A 244 10.44 4.79 -16.47
CA SER A 244 9.12 4.56 -15.86
C SER A 244 8.97 5.25 -14.49
N ASN A 245 10.10 5.52 -13.81
CA ASN A 245 10.13 6.17 -12.50
C ASN A 245 10.59 7.65 -12.58
N ALA A 246 10.63 8.23 -13.77
CA ALA A 246 10.99 9.64 -14.01
C ALA A 246 12.37 10.03 -13.42
N MET A 247 13.36 9.14 -13.51
CA MET A 247 14.74 9.37 -13.05
C MET A 247 15.78 9.06 -14.13
N SER A 248 17.02 9.52 -13.91
CA SER A 248 18.14 9.15 -14.77
C SER A 248 18.66 7.75 -14.44
N VAL A 249 19.22 7.05 -15.44
CA VAL A 249 19.87 5.74 -15.23
C VAL A 249 21.00 5.83 -14.21
N ARG A 250 21.73 6.95 -14.20
CA ARG A 250 22.79 7.21 -13.21
C ARG A 250 22.24 7.26 -11.78
N ALA A 251 21.13 7.98 -11.56
CA ALA A 251 20.48 8.06 -10.25
C ALA A 251 19.96 6.68 -9.81
N LEU A 252 19.39 5.90 -10.71
CA LEU A 252 18.97 4.53 -10.46
C LEU A 252 20.14 3.65 -10.00
N HIS A 253 21.28 3.68 -10.69
CA HIS A 253 22.46 2.91 -10.30
C HIS A 253 23.01 3.35 -8.93
N GLN A 254 23.06 4.66 -8.65
CA GLN A 254 23.51 5.17 -7.34
C GLN A 254 22.60 4.68 -6.20
N LEU A 255 21.28 4.65 -6.45
CA LEU A 255 20.28 4.19 -5.49
C LEU A 255 20.49 2.73 -5.08
N PHE A 256 20.71 1.83 -6.05
CA PHE A 256 20.95 0.41 -5.79
C PHE A 256 22.35 0.17 -5.23
N HIS A 257 23.35 0.91 -5.67
CA HIS A 257 24.73 0.81 -5.14
C HIS A 257 24.80 1.19 -3.66
N ALA A 258 24.05 2.17 -3.20
CA ALA A 258 23.93 2.53 -1.79
C ALA A 258 23.41 1.38 -0.90
N GLN A 259 22.76 0.38 -1.51
CA GLN A 259 22.28 -0.84 -0.85
C GLN A 259 23.21 -2.05 -1.07
N GLY A 260 24.42 -1.83 -1.58
CA GLY A 260 25.39 -2.89 -1.84
C GLY A 260 25.01 -3.85 -2.97
N THR A 261 24.11 -3.46 -3.88
CA THR A 261 23.64 -4.29 -5.00
C THR A 261 23.62 -3.52 -6.32
N SER A 262 23.41 -4.21 -7.43
CA SER A 262 23.15 -3.57 -8.72
C SER A 262 21.69 -3.74 -9.14
N VAL A 263 21.19 -2.84 -9.99
CA VAL A 263 19.82 -2.90 -10.52
C VAL A 263 19.49 -4.27 -11.08
N MET A 264 20.35 -4.79 -11.96
CA MET A 264 20.11 -6.09 -12.61
C MET A 264 20.31 -7.29 -11.68
N GLN A 265 21.11 -7.14 -10.63
CA GLN A 265 21.19 -8.13 -9.56
C GLN A 265 19.89 -8.21 -8.79
N ALA A 266 19.29 -7.06 -8.41
CA ALA A 266 18.00 -7.02 -7.75
C ALA A 266 16.88 -7.62 -8.61
N VAL A 267 16.82 -7.31 -9.91
CA VAL A 267 15.89 -7.93 -10.86
C VAL A 267 16.06 -9.44 -10.90
N ARG A 268 17.31 -9.93 -10.97
CA ARG A 268 17.60 -11.36 -11.00
C ARG A 268 17.18 -12.06 -9.71
N GLU A 269 17.45 -11.46 -8.56
CA GLU A 269 17.07 -12.01 -7.25
C GLU A 269 15.55 -12.08 -7.09
N ALA A 270 14.83 -11.05 -7.50
CA ALA A 270 13.36 -11.06 -7.49
C ALA A 270 12.78 -12.14 -8.42
N ARG A 271 13.33 -12.30 -9.63
CA ARG A 271 12.94 -13.39 -10.55
C ARG A 271 13.20 -14.78 -9.95
N LEU A 272 14.36 -14.96 -9.29
CA LEU A 272 14.69 -16.24 -8.65
C LEU A 272 13.76 -16.55 -7.48
N ALA A 273 13.39 -15.55 -6.67
CA ALA A 273 12.43 -15.70 -5.59
C ALA A 273 11.06 -16.14 -6.12
N ARG A 274 10.56 -15.48 -7.17
CA ARG A 274 9.29 -15.85 -7.84
C ARG A 274 9.33 -17.28 -8.42
N CYS A 275 10.45 -17.67 -9.07
CA CYS A 275 10.61 -19.04 -9.54
C CYS A 275 10.62 -20.05 -8.40
N HIS A 276 11.26 -19.74 -7.27
CA HIS A 276 11.32 -20.61 -6.10
C HIS A 276 9.93 -20.91 -5.55
N GLU A 277 9.12 -19.88 -5.38
CA GLU A 277 7.72 -19.99 -4.93
C GLU A 277 6.88 -20.85 -5.89
N GLN A 278 7.00 -20.60 -7.21
CA GLN A 278 6.26 -21.36 -8.22
C GLN A 278 6.71 -22.83 -8.28
N LEU A 279 8.00 -23.12 -8.07
CA LEU A 279 8.51 -24.49 -8.03
C LEU A 279 8.02 -25.24 -6.78
N LEU A 280 7.97 -24.58 -5.61
CA LEU A 280 7.38 -25.17 -4.40
C LEU A 280 5.88 -25.47 -4.57
N ALA A 281 5.17 -24.66 -5.35
CA ALA A 281 3.77 -24.85 -5.70
C ALA A 281 3.52 -25.80 -6.90
N ARG A 282 4.57 -26.36 -7.49
CA ARG A 282 4.55 -27.10 -8.77
C ARG A 282 3.57 -28.29 -8.79
N GLY A 283 3.41 -28.98 -7.66
CA GLY A 283 2.45 -30.10 -7.54
C GLY A 283 1.01 -29.72 -7.87
N ALA A 284 0.66 -28.42 -7.76
CA ALA A 284 -0.68 -27.91 -8.04
C ALA A 284 -0.82 -27.30 -9.45
N THR A 285 0.29 -26.86 -10.09
CA THR A 285 0.25 -26.12 -11.35
C THR A 285 0.64 -26.94 -12.58
N GLY A 286 1.35 -28.07 -12.41
CA GLY A 286 1.82 -28.91 -13.50
C GLY A 286 2.87 -28.25 -14.42
N MET A 287 3.38 -27.06 -14.10
CA MET A 287 4.36 -26.34 -14.94
C MET A 287 5.73 -27.02 -14.95
N THR A 288 6.41 -27.00 -16.10
CA THR A 288 7.80 -27.43 -16.20
C THR A 288 8.76 -26.39 -15.62
N VAL A 289 10.00 -26.81 -15.29
CA VAL A 289 11.05 -25.88 -14.79
C VAL A 289 11.34 -24.77 -15.79
N GLU A 290 11.32 -25.07 -17.08
CA GLU A 290 11.50 -24.08 -18.14
C GLU A 290 10.32 -23.10 -18.23
N GLN A 291 9.09 -23.59 -18.14
CA GLN A 291 7.90 -22.74 -18.13
C GLN A 291 7.92 -21.76 -16.95
N VAL A 292 8.30 -22.22 -15.75
CA VAL A 292 8.47 -21.37 -14.58
C VAL A 292 9.53 -20.29 -14.81
N ALA A 293 10.68 -20.66 -15.39
CA ALA A 293 11.75 -19.71 -15.71
C ALA A 293 11.30 -18.63 -16.71
N PHE A 294 10.62 -19.03 -17.79
CA PHE A 294 10.10 -18.10 -18.80
C PHE A 294 9.00 -17.20 -18.24
N ALA A 295 8.08 -17.75 -17.45
CA ALA A 295 7.02 -16.97 -16.79
C ALA A 295 7.55 -15.91 -15.81
N ALA A 296 8.74 -16.14 -15.23
CA ALA A 296 9.44 -15.18 -14.41
C ALA A 296 10.37 -14.22 -15.18
N GLY A 297 10.40 -14.29 -16.53
CA GLY A 297 11.16 -13.39 -17.39
C GLY A 297 12.62 -13.78 -17.64
N PHE A 298 13.04 -15.03 -17.36
CA PHE A 298 14.35 -15.52 -17.80
C PHE A 298 14.29 -15.87 -19.29
N ARG A 299 15.30 -15.42 -20.05
CA ARG A 299 15.43 -15.72 -21.49
C ARG A 299 16.16 -17.05 -21.74
N ASP A 300 17.02 -17.48 -20.83
CA ASP A 300 17.85 -18.67 -20.95
C ASP A 300 17.67 -19.60 -19.73
N PRO A 301 17.08 -20.80 -19.95
CA PRO A 301 16.92 -21.80 -18.88
C PRO A 301 18.25 -22.29 -18.29
N SER A 302 19.35 -22.28 -19.04
CA SER A 302 20.65 -22.69 -18.52
C SER A 302 21.23 -21.66 -17.56
N HIS A 303 21.08 -20.38 -17.90
CA HIS A 303 21.44 -19.29 -17.00
C HIS A 303 20.57 -19.30 -15.71
N PHE A 304 19.26 -19.52 -15.84
CA PHE A 304 18.37 -19.68 -14.70
C PHE A 304 18.81 -20.83 -13.77
N ARG A 305 19.05 -22.04 -14.31
CA ARG A 305 19.46 -23.21 -13.50
C ARG A 305 20.74 -22.96 -12.71
N ARG A 306 21.74 -22.30 -13.31
CA ARG A 306 23.00 -21.94 -12.63
C ARG A 306 22.75 -20.92 -11.53
N ALA A 307 22.01 -19.84 -11.81
CA ALA A 307 21.70 -18.80 -10.86
C ALA A 307 20.86 -19.33 -9.68
N TYR A 308 19.88 -20.17 -9.97
CA TYR A 308 19.03 -20.82 -8.97
C TYR A 308 19.83 -21.71 -8.00
N ARG A 309 20.69 -22.59 -8.56
CA ARG A 309 21.54 -23.45 -7.76
C ARG A 309 22.53 -22.66 -6.90
N ALA A 310 23.09 -21.58 -7.44
CA ALA A 310 23.97 -20.69 -6.69
C ALA A 310 23.26 -20.02 -5.51
N ARG A 311 21.96 -19.69 -5.65
CA ARG A 311 21.17 -18.99 -4.64
C ARG A 311 20.59 -19.92 -3.58
N TYR A 312 20.09 -21.09 -3.96
CA TYR A 312 19.33 -22.01 -3.10
C TYR A 312 20.06 -23.31 -2.77
N GLY A 313 21.25 -23.55 -3.32
CA GLY A 313 22.07 -24.73 -3.07
C GLY A 313 21.58 -26.02 -3.76
N VAL A 314 20.37 -26.00 -4.32
CA VAL A 314 19.74 -27.17 -4.98
C VAL A 314 19.33 -26.86 -6.41
N ALA A 315 19.22 -27.90 -7.24
CA ALA A 315 18.75 -27.72 -8.61
C ALA A 315 17.21 -27.45 -8.62
N PRO A 316 16.70 -26.61 -9.57
CA PRO A 316 15.27 -26.32 -9.67
C PRO A 316 14.38 -27.55 -9.86
N SER A 317 14.93 -28.62 -10.44
CA SER A 317 14.22 -29.88 -10.65
C SER A 317 14.03 -30.75 -9.40
N LYS A 318 14.69 -30.38 -8.31
CA LYS A 318 14.63 -31.09 -7.01
C LYS A 318 13.76 -30.39 -5.97
N GLN A 319 13.04 -29.35 -6.38
CA GLN A 319 12.08 -28.61 -5.54
C GLN A 319 10.67 -29.18 -5.61
#